data_c4b4a5c905c8deecd829b81da3208f7a
#
_entry.id   c4b4a5c905c8deecd829b81da3208f7a
#
_cell.length_a   1.000
_cell.length_b   1.000
_cell.length_c   1.000
_cell.angle_alpha   90.00
_cell.angle_beta   90.00
_cell.angle_gamma   90.00
#
_symmetry.space_group_name_H-M   'P 1'
#
loop_
_entity.id
_entity.type
_entity.pdbx_description
1 polymer ?
#
loop_
_entity_poly.entity_id
_entity_poly.type
_entity_poly.pdbx_seq_one_letter_code
_entity_poly.pdbx_strand_id
1 'polypeptide(L)'
;MKVSGCHDPDTFFLMPMQRIPPLMHLISGHLKLSDMKDLIVRISAWLLCLIGFGSSVACSPGMVADEYGSPYASFEVKGKVTDQHGEPIPGIQVTCDAMYIQPVYTESDGSYALHGDGFPREKIQVSFEDVDGEENGGLFAARSVSAETHQVQDGDGNWDFGVYEAEANAELSLDQTQSFE
;
A
#
# COMPACT_ATOMS: atom_id res chain seq x y z
N MET A 1 28.06 28.58 17.37
CA MET A 1 28.80 27.33 17.62
C MET A 1 29.07 26.71 16.27
N LYS A 2 30.37 26.72 15.86
CA LYS A 2 30.85 26.20 14.55
C LYS A 2 30.89 24.68 14.59
N VAL A 3 30.37 23.99 13.54
CA VAL A 3 30.86 22.68 13.18
C VAL A 3 31.12 22.67 11.68
N SER A 4 32.37 22.85 11.33
CA SER A 4 32.96 22.55 10.05
C SER A 4 33.25 21.05 10.00
N GLY A 5 32.94 20.41 8.88
CA GLY A 5 33.35 19.06 8.55
C GLY A 5 33.38 18.92 7.05
N CYS A 6 34.38 19.54 6.42
CA CYS A 6 34.78 19.19 5.06
C CYS A 6 35.26 17.75 5.04
N HIS A 7 34.65 16.91 4.24
CA HIS A 7 35.14 15.59 3.90
C HIS A 7 35.91 15.71 2.60
N ASP A 8 37.20 15.35 2.64
CA ASP A 8 38.18 15.40 1.57
C ASP A 8 37.84 14.34 0.49
N PRO A 9 37.80 14.70 -0.81
CA PRO A 9 37.45 13.77 -1.87
C PRO A 9 38.64 12.95 -2.45
N ASP A 10 39.83 12.95 -1.85
CA ASP A 10 41.05 12.41 -2.45
C ASP A 10 41.58 11.12 -1.81
N THR A 11 40.73 10.17 -1.45
CA THR A 11 41.23 8.81 -1.15
C THR A 11 40.91 7.88 -2.29
N PHE A 12 41.65 8.04 -3.38
CA PHE A 12 41.71 7.07 -4.46
C PHE A 12 42.41 5.82 -3.94
N PHE A 13 41.62 4.79 -3.62
CA PHE A 13 42.14 3.49 -3.24
C PHE A 13 42.76 2.81 -4.46
N LEU A 14 44.06 2.94 -4.59
CA LEU A 14 44.86 2.23 -5.60
C LEU A 14 44.84 0.73 -5.29
N MET A 15 43.97 0.00 -5.97
CA MET A 15 44.11 -1.46 -6.05
C MET A 15 45.42 -1.83 -6.69
N PRO A 16 46.21 -2.73 -6.14
CA PRO A 16 47.44 -3.19 -6.75
C PRO A 16 47.09 -3.90 -8.06
N MET A 17 47.66 -3.36 -9.12
CA MET A 17 47.62 -3.90 -10.46
C MET A 17 48.32 -5.26 -10.46
N GLN A 18 47.53 -6.34 -10.32
CA GLN A 18 48.01 -7.69 -10.43
C GLN A 18 48.54 -7.90 -11.85
N ARG A 19 49.87 -8.09 -11.98
CA ARG A 19 50.53 -8.35 -13.23
C ARG A 19 49.89 -9.55 -13.94
N ILE A 20 49.35 -9.29 -15.11
CA ILE A 20 48.92 -10.31 -16.06
C ILE A 20 50.17 -11.02 -16.57
N PRO A 21 50.32 -12.34 -16.33
CA PRO A 21 51.45 -13.05 -16.91
C PRO A 21 51.30 -13.12 -18.44
N PRO A 22 52.39 -13.01 -19.22
CA PRO A 22 52.33 -13.05 -20.67
C PRO A 22 51.82 -14.42 -21.14
N LEU A 23 50.81 -14.39 -21.97
CA LEU A 23 50.08 -15.56 -22.51
C LEU A 23 50.89 -16.32 -23.57
N MET A 24 52.21 -16.28 -23.55
CA MET A 24 53.01 -16.72 -24.70
C MET A 24 54.00 -17.86 -24.39
N HIS A 25 53.80 -18.67 -23.36
CA HIS A 25 54.72 -19.78 -23.09
C HIS A 25 54.03 -21.11 -22.68
N LEU A 26 52.94 -21.49 -23.35
CA LEU A 26 52.27 -22.76 -23.06
C LEU A 26 51.83 -23.51 -24.33
N ILE A 27 52.70 -23.62 -25.30
CA ILE A 27 52.48 -24.55 -26.41
C ILE A 27 53.77 -25.40 -26.57
N SER A 28 54.03 -26.25 -25.63
CA SER A 28 54.84 -27.46 -25.82
C SER A 28 54.94 -28.22 -24.50
N GLY A 29 54.12 -29.19 -24.32
CA GLY A 29 54.23 -30.12 -23.17
C GLY A 29 52.92 -30.87 -22.98
N HIS A 30 52.97 -32.18 -22.96
CA HIS A 30 51.85 -33.11 -22.72
C HIS A 30 50.85 -32.60 -21.70
N LEU A 31 49.68 -32.17 -22.11
CA LEU A 31 48.57 -31.76 -21.24
C LEU A 31 48.09 -32.98 -20.46
N LYS A 32 48.43 -33.04 -19.18
CA LYS A 32 47.85 -34.02 -18.29
C LYS A 32 46.35 -33.78 -18.16
N LEU A 33 45.54 -34.83 -18.02
CA LEU A 33 44.07 -34.76 -17.89
C LEU A 33 43.64 -33.87 -16.74
N SER A 34 44.46 -33.64 -15.73
CA SER A 34 44.27 -32.70 -14.62
C SER A 34 44.29 -31.25 -15.05
N ASP A 35 45.23 -30.89 -15.95
CA ASP A 35 45.45 -29.54 -16.43
C ASP A 35 44.29 -29.10 -17.37
N MET A 36 43.69 -30.07 -18.07
CA MET A 36 42.54 -29.84 -18.94
C MET A 36 41.28 -29.51 -18.15
N LYS A 37 41.07 -30.11 -16.97
CA LYS A 37 39.96 -29.76 -16.08
C LYS A 37 40.06 -28.34 -15.53
N ASP A 38 41.26 -27.96 -15.12
CA ASP A 38 41.51 -26.59 -14.61
C ASP A 38 41.36 -25.54 -15.71
N LEU A 39 41.74 -25.88 -16.93
CA LEU A 39 41.53 -25.01 -18.09
C LEU A 39 40.06 -24.81 -18.43
N ILE A 40 39.28 -25.89 -18.42
CA ILE A 40 37.81 -25.86 -18.65
C ILE A 40 37.12 -25.02 -17.57
N VAL A 41 37.46 -25.17 -16.30
CA VAL A 41 36.89 -24.39 -15.19
C VAL A 41 37.21 -22.89 -15.36
N ARG A 42 38.44 -22.55 -15.76
CA ARG A 42 38.85 -21.15 -16.00
C ARG A 42 38.10 -20.54 -17.19
N ILE A 43 37.98 -21.27 -18.28
CA ILE A 43 37.26 -20.81 -19.48
C ILE A 43 35.75 -20.65 -19.17
N SER A 44 35.15 -21.60 -18.45
CA SER A 44 33.74 -21.48 -18.09
C SER A 44 33.47 -20.32 -17.12
N ALA A 45 34.38 -20.03 -16.18
CA ALA A 45 34.27 -18.86 -15.31
C ALA A 45 34.37 -17.57 -16.10
N TRP A 46 35.27 -17.49 -17.07
CA TRP A 46 35.39 -16.34 -17.97
C TRP A 46 34.16 -16.15 -18.87
N LEU A 47 33.61 -17.24 -19.37
CA LEU A 47 32.42 -17.23 -20.21
C LEU A 47 31.19 -16.78 -19.40
N LEU A 48 31.08 -17.23 -18.15
CA LEU A 48 30.03 -16.79 -17.22
C LEU A 48 30.10 -15.30 -16.88
N CYS A 49 31.33 -14.76 -16.75
CA CYS A 49 31.55 -13.32 -16.59
C CYS A 49 31.13 -12.53 -17.83
N LEU A 50 31.38 -13.07 -19.03
CA LEU A 50 31.01 -12.42 -20.30
C LEU A 50 29.51 -12.45 -20.58
N ILE A 51 28.78 -13.45 -20.08
CA ILE A 51 27.34 -13.58 -20.23
C ILE A 51 26.59 -12.69 -19.20
N GLY A 52 27.31 -11.92 -18.39
CA GLY A 52 26.69 -10.96 -17.47
C GLY A 52 26.09 -11.57 -16.20
N PHE A 53 26.47 -12.79 -15.84
CA PHE A 53 26.17 -13.37 -14.51
C PHE A 53 27.09 -12.85 -13.41
N GLY A 54 27.91 -11.86 -13.73
CA GLY A 54 28.53 -11.00 -12.74
C GLY A 54 27.63 -9.86 -12.37
N SER A 55 26.43 -10.13 -11.91
CA SER A 55 25.68 -9.13 -11.18
C SER A 55 26.37 -8.89 -9.84
N SER A 56 27.43 -8.10 -9.87
CA SER A 56 27.68 -7.22 -8.77
C SER A 56 26.38 -6.43 -8.59
N VAL A 57 25.57 -6.87 -7.65
CA VAL A 57 24.61 -5.99 -6.99
C VAL A 57 25.47 -4.90 -6.38
N ALA A 58 25.77 -3.88 -7.19
CA ALA A 58 26.19 -2.61 -6.69
C ALA A 58 24.96 -2.10 -5.90
N CYS A 59 24.91 -2.40 -4.61
CA CYS A 59 24.18 -1.56 -3.67
C CYS A 59 24.84 -0.19 -3.80
N SER A 60 24.39 0.60 -4.76
CA SER A 60 24.56 2.04 -4.72
C SER A 60 23.80 2.50 -3.48
N PRO A 61 24.49 3.07 -2.48
CA PRO A 61 23.81 3.80 -1.44
C PRO A 61 23.27 5.08 -2.07
N GLY A 62 22.08 5.03 -2.63
CA GLY A 62 21.47 6.13 -3.38
C GLY A 62 20.45 5.71 -4.43
N MET A 63 20.25 4.42 -4.69
CA MET A 63 19.00 4.00 -5.30
C MET A 63 17.94 4.13 -4.21
N VAL A 64 17.25 5.26 -4.22
CA VAL A 64 15.88 5.31 -3.72
C VAL A 64 15.18 4.18 -4.49
N ALA A 65 14.81 3.11 -3.78
CA ALA A 65 13.80 2.22 -4.28
C ALA A 65 12.62 3.15 -4.60
N ASP A 66 12.27 3.27 -5.89
CA ASP A 66 10.98 3.82 -6.23
C ASP A 66 9.98 2.89 -5.55
N GLU A 67 9.55 3.26 -4.36
CA GLU A 67 8.42 2.64 -3.70
C GLU A 67 7.22 2.94 -4.58
N TYR A 68 6.83 1.97 -5.38
CA TYR A 68 5.56 1.99 -6.07
C TYR A 68 4.46 1.82 -5.00
N GLY A 69 4.18 2.91 -4.28
CA GLY A 69 3.05 3.01 -3.36
C GLY A 69 1.82 3.50 -4.10
N SER A 70 0.64 3.13 -3.63
CA SER A 70 -0.59 3.79 -4.02
C SER A 70 -0.88 4.92 -3.04
N PRO A 71 -1.34 6.09 -3.51
CA PRO A 71 -1.77 7.14 -2.60
C PRO A 71 -2.91 6.63 -1.72
N TYR A 72 -2.83 6.89 -0.44
CA TYR A 72 -3.85 6.52 0.53
C TYR A 72 -4.14 7.67 1.50
N ALA A 73 -5.31 7.63 2.07
CA ALA A 73 -5.75 8.50 3.16
C ALA A 73 -6.53 7.66 4.16
N SER A 74 -6.43 7.99 5.42
CA SER A 74 -7.26 7.39 6.47
C SER A 74 -8.56 8.18 6.59
N PHE A 75 -9.68 7.47 6.66
CA PHE A 75 -11.01 8.06 6.79
C PHE A 75 -11.65 7.70 8.11
N GLU A 76 -12.31 8.67 8.71
CA GLU A 76 -13.22 8.49 9.82
C GLU A 76 -14.60 9.04 9.42
N VAL A 77 -15.58 8.15 9.30
CA VAL A 77 -16.94 8.53 8.90
C VAL A 77 -17.88 8.22 10.05
N LYS A 78 -18.56 9.23 10.55
CA LYS A 78 -19.50 9.14 11.66
C LYS A 78 -20.88 9.61 11.24
N GLY A 79 -21.88 9.12 11.94
CA GLY A 79 -23.24 9.59 11.73
C GLY A 79 -24.26 8.87 12.57
N LYS A 80 -25.51 9.17 12.29
CA LYS A 80 -26.67 8.59 12.95
C LYS A 80 -27.71 8.18 11.92
N VAL A 81 -28.36 7.04 12.18
CA VAL A 81 -29.48 6.53 11.38
C VAL A 81 -30.74 6.59 12.23
N THR A 82 -31.78 7.21 11.65
CA THR A 82 -33.09 7.37 12.28
C THR A 82 -34.20 6.98 11.32
N ASP A 83 -35.36 6.70 11.87
CA ASP A 83 -36.59 6.59 11.11
C ASP A 83 -37.20 7.97 10.77
N GLN A 84 -38.36 7.97 10.11
CA GLN A 84 -39.12 9.17 9.75
C GLN A 84 -39.68 9.95 10.96
N HIS A 85 -39.68 9.34 12.16
CA HIS A 85 -40.11 9.97 13.40
C HIS A 85 -38.96 10.51 14.24
N GLY A 86 -37.70 10.29 13.76
CA GLY A 86 -36.49 10.68 14.44
C GLY A 86 -36.01 9.67 15.49
N GLU A 87 -36.65 8.50 15.56
CA GLU A 87 -36.24 7.41 16.46
C GLU A 87 -35.01 6.70 15.88
N PRO A 88 -34.03 6.33 16.72
CA PRO A 88 -32.83 5.66 16.25
C PRO A 88 -33.10 4.24 15.78
N ILE A 89 -32.44 3.82 14.71
CA ILE A 89 -32.54 2.46 14.18
C ILE A 89 -31.22 1.72 14.44
N PRO A 90 -31.18 0.73 15.32
CA PRO A 90 -30.03 -0.15 15.50
C PRO A 90 -29.97 -1.24 14.42
N GLY A 91 -28.81 -1.86 14.23
CA GLY A 91 -28.64 -3.04 13.37
C GLY A 91 -28.52 -2.73 11.87
N ILE A 92 -28.62 -1.48 11.45
CA ILE A 92 -28.44 -1.11 10.04
C ILE A 92 -27.00 -1.28 9.63
N GLN A 93 -26.75 -2.04 8.58
CA GLN A 93 -25.44 -2.21 7.99
C GLN A 93 -25.02 -0.94 7.26
N VAL A 94 -23.82 -0.44 7.57
CA VAL A 94 -23.25 0.76 6.97
C VAL A 94 -21.97 0.41 6.23
N THR A 95 -21.89 0.83 4.98
CA THR A 95 -20.72 0.64 4.10
C THR A 95 -20.33 1.95 3.44
N CYS A 96 -19.07 2.06 2.99
CA CYS A 96 -18.57 3.23 2.29
C CYS A 96 -17.77 2.82 1.04
N ASP A 97 -17.99 3.52 -0.08
CA ASP A 97 -17.34 3.24 -1.36
C ASP A 97 -15.86 3.67 -1.44
N ALA A 98 -15.42 4.51 -0.51
CA ALA A 98 -14.07 5.07 -0.49
C ALA A 98 -13.06 4.20 0.27
N MET A 99 -13.51 3.20 1.00
CA MET A 99 -12.69 2.48 1.98
C MET A 99 -12.70 0.97 1.74
N TYR A 100 -11.56 0.36 2.05
CA TYR A 100 -11.41 -1.10 2.06
C TYR A 100 -11.62 -1.65 3.47
N ILE A 101 -12.86 -1.55 3.97
CA ILE A 101 -13.19 -1.96 5.35
C ILE A 101 -14.36 -2.93 5.37
N GLN A 102 -14.48 -3.60 6.52
CA GLN A 102 -15.66 -4.40 6.81
C GLN A 102 -16.86 -3.50 7.12
N PRO A 103 -18.07 -3.92 6.75
CA PRO A 103 -19.29 -3.24 7.16
C PRO A 103 -19.34 -3.07 8.67
N VAL A 104 -19.91 -1.95 9.14
CA VAL A 104 -20.27 -1.76 10.54
C VAL A 104 -21.79 -1.71 10.70
N TYR A 105 -22.28 -1.86 11.92
CA TYR A 105 -23.70 -1.82 12.22
C TYR A 105 -23.98 -0.68 13.18
N THR A 106 -25.14 -0.05 13.02
CA THR A 106 -25.59 1.00 13.95
C THR A 106 -25.80 0.44 15.35
N GLU A 107 -25.41 1.22 16.33
CA GLU A 107 -25.59 0.93 17.74
C GLU A 107 -27.04 1.17 18.19
N SER A 108 -27.35 0.87 19.46
CA SER A 108 -28.70 1.01 20.03
C SER A 108 -29.25 2.44 19.98
N ASP A 109 -28.41 3.44 19.88
CA ASP A 109 -28.77 4.86 19.73
C ASP A 109 -28.78 5.32 18.28
N GLY A 110 -28.63 4.40 17.32
CA GLY A 110 -28.55 4.64 15.89
C GLY A 110 -27.20 5.20 15.40
N SER A 111 -26.24 5.40 16.30
CA SER A 111 -24.91 5.92 15.90
C SER A 111 -24.04 4.85 15.25
N TYR A 112 -23.09 5.29 14.44
CA TYR A 112 -22.06 4.43 13.86
C TYR A 112 -20.76 5.19 13.63
N ALA A 113 -19.65 4.45 13.55
CA ALA A 113 -18.36 4.97 13.17
C ALA A 113 -17.63 3.98 12.26
N LEU A 114 -17.24 4.44 11.07
CA LEU A 114 -16.42 3.73 10.10
C LEU A 114 -15.01 4.28 10.15
N HIS A 115 -14.01 3.40 10.21
CA HIS A 115 -12.60 3.76 10.11
C HIS A 115 -11.95 2.87 9.07
N GLY A 116 -11.17 3.46 8.18
CA GLY A 116 -10.44 2.69 7.16
C GLY A 116 -9.60 3.54 6.24
N ASP A 117 -8.83 2.87 5.42
CA ASP A 117 -7.95 3.52 4.45
C ASP A 117 -8.54 3.40 3.05
N GLY A 118 -8.30 4.42 2.23
CA GLY A 118 -8.76 4.47 0.85
C GLY A 118 -8.05 5.54 0.05
N PHE A 119 -8.48 5.74 -1.20
CA PHE A 119 -7.97 6.84 -2.01
C PHE A 119 -8.55 8.17 -1.53
N PRO A 120 -7.71 9.24 -1.44
CA PRO A 120 -8.20 10.56 -1.07
C PRO A 120 -9.28 11.04 -2.04
N ARG A 121 -10.41 11.48 -1.51
CA ARG A 121 -11.58 11.97 -2.26
C ARG A 121 -12.25 13.12 -1.53
N GLU A 122 -12.82 14.05 -2.27
CA GLU A 122 -13.60 15.15 -1.72
C GLU A 122 -15.03 14.73 -1.31
N LYS A 123 -15.54 13.66 -1.92
CA LYS A 123 -16.87 13.12 -1.65
C LYS A 123 -16.84 11.61 -1.61
N ILE A 124 -17.60 11.06 -0.69
CA ILE A 124 -17.78 9.63 -0.49
C ILE A 124 -19.27 9.27 -0.51
N GLN A 125 -19.58 8.04 -0.88
CA GLN A 125 -20.93 7.49 -0.73
C GLN A 125 -20.98 6.52 0.45
N VAL A 126 -21.88 6.79 1.37
CA VAL A 126 -22.18 5.92 2.50
C VAL A 126 -23.52 5.25 2.22
N SER A 127 -23.54 3.94 2.24
CA SER A 127 -24.74 3.13 1.98
C SER A 127 -25.23 2.47 3.26
N PHE A 128 -26.53 2.52 3.46
CA PHE A 128 -27.26 1.99 4.60
C PHE A 128 -28.19 0.90 4.10
N GLU A 129 -28.09 -0.30 4.68
CA GLU A 129 -28.87 -1.46 4.29
C GLU A 129 -29.34 -2.19 5.54
N ASP A 130 -30.65 -2.45 5.60
CA ASP A 130 -31.25 -3.30 6.60
C ASP A 130 -30.98 -4.76 6.24
N VAL A 131 -30.31 -5.49 7.13
CA VAL A 131 -29.91 -6.88 6.88
C VAL A 131 -30.52 -7.84 7.92
N ASP A 132 -31.21 -7.33 8.91
CA ASP A 132 -31.87 -8.15 9.95
C ASP A 132 -33.38 -8.37 9.70
N GLY A 133 -33.91 -7.73 8.67
CA GLY A 133 -35.27 -7.92 8.22
C GLY A 133 -36.32 -7.19 9.07
N GLU A 134 -37.28 -7.91 9.66
CA GLU A 134 -38.32 -7.30 10.43
C GLU A 134 -37.93 -6.97 11.90
N GLU A 135 -36.68 -7.28 12.29
CA GLU A 135 -36.19 -6.95 13.62
C GLU A 135 -35.96 -5.42 13.75
N ASN A 136 -35.78 -4.94 14.94
CA ASN A 136 -35.44 -3.53 15.23
C ASN A 136 -36.40 -2.47 14.65
N GLY A 137 -37.69 -2.80 14.50
CA GLY A 137 -38.70 -1.82 14.12
C GLY A 137 -39.31 -2.01 12.74
N GLY A 138 -38.90 -3.05 12.01
CA GLY A 138 -39.41 -3.44 10.70
C GLY A 138 -38.37 -3.29 9.60
N LEU A 139 -38.66 -3.80 8.42
CA LEU A 139 -37.77 -3.77 7.26
C LEU A 139 -37.65 -2.34 6.69
N PHE A 140 -36.45 -1.80 6.67
CA PHE A 140 -36.18 -0.47 6.16
C PHE A 140 -35.63 -0.50 4.73
N ALA A 141 -36.04 0.44 3.91
CA ALA A 141 -35.54 0.59 2.55
C ALA A 141 -34.08 1.06 2.53
N ALA A 142 -33.26 0.40 1.74
CA ALA A 142 -31.85 0.79 1.58
C ALA A 142 -31.71 2.21 1.05
N ARG A 143 -30.72 2.93 1.55
CA ARG A 143 -30.45 4.32 1.18
C ARG A 143 -28.93 4.58 1.06
N SER A 144 -28.54 5.45 0.11
CA SER A 144 -27.19 5.96 0.03
C SER A 144 -27.17 7.48 0.18
N VAL A 145 -26.18 7.97 0.91
CA VAL A 145 -25.96 9.40 1.20
C VAL A 145 -24.58 9.79 0.73
N SER A 146 -24.48 10.91 0.00
CA SER A 146 -23.19 11.49 -0.35
C SER A 146 -22.74 12.45 0.75
N ALA A 147 -21.54 12.23 1.28
CA ALA A 147 -20.91 13.08 2.29
C ALA A 147 -19.66 13.75 1.74
N GLU A 148 -19.42 15.00 2.14
CA GLU A 148 -18.17 15.70 1.85
C GLU A 148 -17.13 15.33 2.90
N THR A 149 -15.87 15.15 2.44
CA THR A 149 -14.77 14.84 3.32
C THR A 149 -13.97 16.10 3.63
N HIS A 150 -13.50 16.20 4.85
CA HIS A 150 -12.66 17.30 5.31
C HIS A 150 -11.35 16.77 5.85
N GLN A 151 -10.24 17.23 5.30
CA GLN A 151 -8.91 16.87 5.81
C GLN A 151 -8.71 17.51 7.17
N VAL A 152 -8.46 16.70 8.19
CA VAL A 152 -8.25 17.13 9.58
C VAL A 152 -6.81 16.99 10.02
N GLN A 153 -6.02 16.18 9.31
CA GLN A 153 -4.60 16.02 9.53
C GLN A 153 -3.87 15.89 8.19
N ASP A 154 -2.78 16.65 8.04
CA ASP A 154 -1.93 16.54 6.86
C ASP A 154 -1.16 15.22 6.86
N GLY A 155 -0.89 14.69 5.67
CA GLY A 155 -0.07 13.53 5.45
C GLY A 155 1.43 13.86 5.41
N ASP A 156 2.23 12.88 4.97
CA ASP A 156 3.69 13.01 4.88
C ASP A 156 4.18 13.72 3.60
N GLY A 157 3.27 14.07 2.71
CA GLY A 157 3.55 14.73 1.43
C GLY A 157 4.02 13.79 0.30
N ASN A 158 4.04 12.47 0.54
CA ASN A 158 4.34 11.44 -0.46
C ASN A 158 3.08 10.64 -0.82
N TRP A 159 2.93 9.46 -0.21
CA TRP A 159 1.81 8.55 -0.46
C TRP A 159 0.69 8.67 0.58
N ASP A 160 1.02 9.11 1.78
CA ASP A 160 0.07 9.39 2.85
C ASP A 160 -0.51 10.80 2.68
N PHE A 161 -1.81 10.87 2.43
CA PHE A 161 -2.58 12.11 2.31
C PHE A 161 -3.21 12.55 3.63
N GLY A 162 -2.91 11.85 4.72
CA GLY A 162 -3.37 12.21 6.05
C GLY A 162 -4.76 11.68 6.40
N VAL A 163 -5.43 12.34 7.34
CA VAL A 163 -6.71 11.90 7.88
C VAL A 163 -7.84 12.81 7.40
N TYR A 164 -8.91 12.17 6.95
CA TYR A 164 -10.14 12.81 6.48
C TYR A 164 -11.30 12.39 7.37
N GLU A 165 -12.13 13.35 7.74
CA GLU A 165 -13.39 13.11 8.43
C GLU A 165 -14.58 13.43 7.54
N ALA A 166 -15.67 12.69 7.73
CA ALA A 166 -16.96 12.97 7.10
C ALA A 166 -18.10 12.66 8.06
N GLU A 167 -19.21 13.36 7.89
CA GLU A 167 -20.44 13.09 8.60
C GLU A 167 -21.53 12.70 7.61
N ALA A 168 -22.19 11.57 7.85
CA ALA A 168 -23.29 11.08 7.04
C ALA A 168 -24.45 10.59 7.91
N ASN A 169 -25.48 11.38 8.00
CA ASN A 169 -26.71 11.02 8.70
C ASN A 169 -27.74 10.50 7.69
N ALA A 170 -28.49 9.48 8.05
CA ALA A 170 -29.53 8.90 7.21
C ALA A 170 -30.88 8.82 7.95
N GLU A 171 -31.94 9.17 7.25
CA GLU A 171 -33.30 8.91 7.65
C GLU A 171 -33.84 7.80 6.74
N LEU A 172 -34.22 6.67 7.31
CA LEU A 172 -34.75 5.52 6.58
C LEU A 172 -36.27 5.46 6.69
N SER A 173 -36.91 4.97 5.64
CA SER A 173 -38.33 4.67 5.62
C SER A 173 -38.57 3.17 5.59
N LEU A 174 -39.66 2.72 6.18
CA LEU A 174 -40.08 1.33 6.06
C LEU A 174 -40.29 0.94 4.59
N ASP A 175 -39.83 -0.22 4.21
CA ASP A 175 -40.05 -0.77 2.88
C ASP A 175 -41.50 -1.23 2.74
N GLN A 176 -42.29 -0.49 1.96
CA GLN A 176 -43.72 -0.77 1.74
C GLN A 176 -43.94 -1.87 0.67
N THR A 177 -42.89 -2.44 0.11
CA THR A 177 -43.02 -3.43 -0.98
C THR A 177 -43.55 -4.79 -0.49
N GLN A 178 -43.55 -5.05 0.81
CA GLN A 178 -43.98 -6.34 1.39
C GLN A 178 -45.45 -6.38 1.89
N SER A 179 -46.23 -5.31 1.68
CA SER A 179 -47.62 -5.25 2.21
C SER A 179 -48.67 -5.83 1.27
N PHE A 180 -48.31 -6.66 0.30
CA PHE A 180 -49.22 -7.32 -0.64
C PHE A 180 -49.06 -8.85 -0.66
N GLU A 181 -49.26 -9.53 0.47
CA GLU A 181 -49.64 -10.95 0.48
C GLU A 181 -50.82 -11.19 1.43
#